data_c6a8c6fc5ba1e28c271562061df6796b
#
_entry.id   c6a8c6fc5ba1e28c271562061df6796b
#
_cell.length_a   1.000
_cell.length_b   1.000
_cell.length_c   1.000
_cell.angle_alpha   90.00
_cell.angle_beta   90.00
_cell.angle_gamma   90.00
#
_symmetry.space_group_name_H-M   'P 1'
#
loop_
_entity.id
_entity.type
_entity.pdbx_description
1 polymer ?
#
loop_
_entity_poly.entity_id
_entity_poly.type
_entity_poly.pdbx_seq_one_letter_code
_entity_poly.pdbx_strand_id
1 'polypeptide(L)'
;MANFTDSMKEAAFATSPREFDLSYSTTLEEIMEKLNARRAAFQMPFQIKGGVPGQRISFEKEPNVDVGLWLFLKDGTHIRIQPVITEAKMSVGGMRVDKNSALRKGLKGATVGLATERGGYIDTVTETVKKILNGEEVEDYVAPEVPADTKDWLTTFLLCFFLGGLGVHRFYVGKTGTGILYLLTGGLFGIGYLVDFIKIICGKFTDKDGNAIRREKK
;
A
#
# COMPACT_ATOMS: atom_id res chain seq x y z
N MET A 1 -0.56 -14.10 19.35
CA MET A 1 -0.20 -12.66 19.47
C MET A 1 1.21 -12.51 18.97
N ALA A 2 1.43 -11.86 17.84
CA ALA A 2 2.77 -11.58 17.35
C ALA A 2 3.49 -10.69 18.38
N ASN A 3 4.71 -11.08 18.73
CA ASN A 3 5.49 -10.34 19.72
C ASN A 3 5.89 -8.99 19.13
N PHE A 4 5.88 -7.91 19.91
CA PHE A 4 6.29 -6.56 19.47
C PHE A 4 7.65 -6.56 18.76
N THR A 5 8.57 -7.43 19.21
CA THR A 5 9.90 -7.65 18.60
C THR A 5 9.81 -8.22 17.19
N ASP A 6 8.88 -9.13 16.92
CA ASP A 6 8.71 -9.75 15.60
C ASP A 6 8.09 -8.74 14.62
N SER A 7 7.14 -7.95 15.07
CA SER A 7 6.57 -6.85 14.28
C SER A 7 7.59 -5.77 13.93
N MET A 8 8.55 -5.48 14.81
CA MET A 8 9.65 -4.55 14.50
C MET A 8 10.65 -5.14 13.49
N LYS A 9 10.91 -6.46 13.55
CA LYS A 9 11.76 -7.13 12.55
C LYS A 9 11.10 -7.13 11.18
N GLU A 10 9.80 -7.42 11.10
CA GLU A 10 9.03 -7.34 9.86
C GLU A 10 9.03 -5.93 9.26
N ALA A 11 8.84 -4.90 10.08
CA ALA A 11 8.91 -3.52 9.63
C ALA A 11 10.29 -3.12 9.12
N ALA A 12 11.36 -3.57 9.77
CA ALA A 12 12.73 -3.36 9.34
C ALA A 12 13.01 -4.10 8.03
N PHE A 13 12.55 -5.33 7.91
CA PHE A 13 12.68 -6.13 6.70
C PHE A 13 11.95 -5.48 5.50
N ALA A 14 10.74 -4.98 5.70
CA ALA A 14 9.94 -4.32 4.67
C ALA A 14 10.58 -3.02 4.13
N THR A 15 11.49 -2.40 4.88
CA THR A 15 12.21 -1.17 4.48
C THR A 15 13.64 -1.42 4.04
N SER A 16 14.13 -2.66 4.14
CA SER A 16 15.50 -3.01 3.74
C SER A 16 15.63 -3.07 2.21
N PRO A 17 16.76 -2.64 1.66
CA PRO A 17 17.06 -2.85 0.24
C PRO A 17 17.11 -4.34 -0.12
N ARG A 18 16.78 -4.66 -1.36
CA ARG A 18 17.04 -5.97 -1.97
C ARG A 18 18.17 -5.83 -2.94
N GLU A 19 19.15 -6.73 -2.84
CA GLU A 19 20.37 -6.69 -3.64
C GLU A 19 20.60 -8.06 -4.29
N PHE A 20 21.09 -8.04 -5.52
CA PHE A 20 21.49 -9.24 -6.25
C PHE A 20 22.51 -8.88 -7.34
N ASP A 21 23.30 -9.87 -7.75
CA ASP A 21 24.30 -9.72 -8.79
C ASP A 21 23.81 -10.36 -10.09
N LEU A 22 24.16 -9.71 -11.21
CA LEU A 22 24.00 -10.26 -12.54
C LEU A 22 25.25 -11.04 -12.96
N SER A 23 25.07 -12.08 -13.73
CA SER A 23 26.18 -12.87 -14.32
C SER A 23 26.88 -12.17 -15.48
N TYR A 24 26.37 -11.00 -15.90
CA TYR A 24 26.87 -10.21 -17.03
C TYR A 24 26.85 -8.72 -16.68
N SER A 25 27.69 -7.95 -17.36
CA SER A 25 27.71 -6.49 -17.22
C SER A 25 26.66 -5.84 -18.11
N THR A 26 25.98 -4.82 -17.60
CA THR A 26 24.89 -4.10 -18.29
C THR A 26 24.89 -2.62 -17.95
N THR A 27 24.06 -1.85 -18.63
CA THR A 27 23.81 -0.42 -18.37
C THR A 27 22.39 -0.19 -17.86
N LEU A 28 22.12 0.98 -17.28
CA LEU A 28 20.75 1.32 -16.87
C LEU A 28 19.79 1.43 -18.06
N GLU A 29 20.31 1.85 -19.22
CA GLU A 29 19.55 1.95 -20.47
C GLU A 29 19.14 0.58 -20.98
N GLU A 30 20.07 -0.39 -20.99
CA GLU A 30 19.76 -1.78 -21.37
C GLU A 30 18.78 -2.45 -20.39
N ILE A 31 18.92 -2.19 -19.11
CA ILE A 31 17.94 -2.64 -18.09
C ILE A 31 16.58 -2.03 -18.41
N MET A 32 16.53 -0.73 -18.67
CA MET A 32 15.27 -0.03 -18.98
C MET A 32 14.60 -0.59 -20.25
N GLU A 33 15.38 -0.92 -21.28
CA GLU A 33 14.88 -1.53 -22.50
C GLU A 33 14.25 -2.91 -22.21
N LYS A 34 14.95 -3.77 -21.47
CA LYS A 34 14.44 -5.09 -21.07
C LYS A 34 13.16 -5.00 -20.24
N LEU A 35 13.10 -4.05 -19.29
CA LEU A 35 11.91 -3.83 -18.48
C LEU A 35 10.73 -3.29 -19.33
N ASN A 36 11.00 -2.40 -20.28
CA ASN A 36 9.98 -1.88 -21.19
C ASN A 36 9.42 -2.97 -22.13
N ALA A 37 10.25 -3.92 -22.57
CA ALA A 37 9.80 -5.06 -23.37
C ALA A 37 8.79 -5.94 -22.61
N ARG A 38 8.81 -5.91 -21.28
CA ARG A 38 7.89 -6.64 -20.37
C ARG A 38 7.07 -5.67 -19.50
N ARG A 39 6.70 -4.52 -20.05
CA ARG A 39 5.99 -3.45 -19.33
C ARG A 39 4.70 -3.93 -18.67
N ALA A 40 3.99 -4.87 -19.27
CA ALA A 40 2.74 -5.42 -18.77
C ALA A 40 2.91 -6.22 -17.45
N ALA A 41 4.12 -6.69 -17.15
CA ALA A 41 4.42 -7.35 -15.88
C ALA A 41 4.44 -6.40 -14.66
N PHE A 42 4.35 -5.08 -14.88
CA PHE A 42 4.39 -4.08 -13.83
C PHE A 42 3.10 -3.26 -13.77
N GLN A 43 2.52 -3.12 -12.59
CA GLN A 43 1.35 -2.28 -12.38
C GLN A 43 1.66 -0.79 -12.50
N MET A 44 2.86 -0.36 -12.04
CA MET A 44 3.25 1.04 -11.99
C MET A 44 4.18 1.44 -13.12
N PRO A 45 4.14 2.72 -13.56
CA PRO A 45 5.12 3.25 -14.49
C PRO A 45 6.50 3.36 -13.85
N PHE A 46 7.54 3.27 -14.67
CA PHE A 46 8.92 3.46 -14.25
C PHE A 46 9.68 4.28 -15.31
N GLN A 47 10.72 4.98 -14.88
CA GLN A 47 11.54 5.84 -15.73
C GLN A 47 12.96 6.02 -15.16
N ILE A 48 13.93 6.32 -16.05
CA ILE A 48 15.26 6.70 -15.61
C ILE A 48 15.20 8.13 -15.05
N LYS A 49 15.73 8.30 -13.84
CA LYS A 49 15.90 9.61 -13.20
C LYS A 49 17.35 9.82 -12.82
N GLY A 50 17.88 11.00 -13.12
CA GLY A 50 19.17 11.47 -12.66
C GLY A 50 19.07 12.27 -11.36
N GLY A 51 20.21 12.89 -10.96
CA GLY A 51 20.31 13.73 -9.76
C GLY A 51 20.73 12.95 -8.50
N VAL A 52 20.60 13.59 -7.33
CA VAL A 52 20.96 12.95 -6.05
C VAL A 52 19.86 11.94 -5.69
N PRO A 53 20.22 10.68 -5.36
CA PRO A 53 21.54 10.11 -5.08
C PRO A 53 22.30 9.50 -6.28
N GLY A 54 21.90 9.75 -7.52
CA GLY A 54 22.54 9.24 -8.72
C GLY A 54 21.53 8.84 -9.81
N GLN A 55 22.05 8.29 -10.93
CA GLN A 55 21.18 7.70 -11.96
C GLN A 55 20.52 6.45 -11.43
N ARG A 56 19.22 6.29 -11.70
CA ARG A 56 18.40 5.20 -11.21
C ARG A 56 17.16 4.99 -12.06
N ILE A 57 16.63 3.78 -12.07
CA ILE A 57 15.26 3.55 -12.53
C ILE A 57 14.32 3.77 -11.35
N SER A 58 13.39 4.70 -11.51
CA SER A 58 12.41 5.03 -10.47
C SER A 58 11.07 4.42 -10.86
N PHE A 59 10.60 3.47 -10.08
CA PHE A 59 9.22 2.98 -10.13
C PHE A 59 8.34 3.92 -9.34
N GLU A 60 7.21 4.29 -9.91
CA GLU A 60 6.24 5.11 -9.21
C GLU A 60 5.55 4.30 -8.11
N LYS A 61 4.83 5.01 -7.23
CA LYS A 61 4.09 4.37 -6.16
C LYS A 61 2.97 3.50 -6.71
N GLU A 62 2.81 2.35 -6.12
CA GLU A 62 1.59 1.58 -6.29
C GLU A 62 0.40 2.34 -5.70
N PRO A 63 -0.79 2.34 -6.35
CA PRO A 63 -1.95 3.08 -5.87
C PRO A 63 -2.37 2.80 -4.43
N ASN A 64 -2.09 1.59 -3.95
CA ASN A 64 -2.45 1.12 -2.60
C ASN A 64 -1.28 1.11 -1.60
N VAL A 65 -0.06 1.36 -2.05
CA VAL A 65 1.16 1.30 -1.23
C VAL A 65 1.90 2.62 -1.36
N ASP A 66 2.07 3.34 -0.25
CA ASP A 66 2.76 4.63 -0.21
C ASP A 66 4.29 4.54 -0.41
N VAL A 67 4.76 3.54 -1.17
CA VAL A 67 6.18 3.26 -1.37
C VAL A 67 6.49 3.23 -2.86
N GLY A 68 7.37 4.13 -3.29
CA GLY A 68 8.05 3.99 -4.57
C GLY A 68 9.31 3.12 -4.43
N LEU A 69 9.86 2.64 -5.53
CA LEU A 69 11.09 1.88 -5.53
C LEU A 69 12.13 2.57 -6.43
N TRP A 70 13.38 2.53 -6.00
CA TRP A 70 14.52 2.95 -6.80
C TRP A 70 15.42 1.75 -7.05
N LEU A 71 15.72 1.51 -8.33
CA LEU A 71 16.72 0.54 -8.77
C LEU A 71 18.00 1.29 -9.12
N PHE A 72 19.09 0.88 -8.51
CA PHE A 72 20.43 1.34 -8.80
C PHE A 72 21.25 0.21 -9.40
N LEU A 73 22.09 0.56 -10.34
CA LEU A 73 23.13 -0.31 -10.89
C LEU A 73 24.49 0.18 -10.41
N LYS A 74 25.26 -0.70 -9.79
CA LYS A 74 26.63 -0.44 -9.36
C LYS A 74 27.58 -1.39 -10.09
N ASP A 75 28.70 -0.86 -10.55
CA ASP A 75 29.79 -1.62 -11.21
C ASP A 75 29.31 -2.47 -12.42
N GLY A 76 28.17 -2.12 -13.03
CA GLY A 76 27.60 -2.81 -14.19
C GLY A 76 26.95 -4.18 -13.92
N THR A 77 27.07 -4.72 -12.71
CA THR A 77 26.60 -6.07 -12.37
C THR A 77 25.75 -6.10 -11.11
N HIS A 78 25.99 -5.23 -10.16
CA HIS A 78 25.30 -5.23 -8.86
C HIS A 78 24.03 -4.40 -8.90
N ILE A 79 22.87 -5.03 -8.70
CA ILE A 79 21.55 -4.39 -8.65
C ILE A 79 21.14 -4.20 -7.19
N ARG A 80 20.72 -2.98 -6.87
CA ARG A 80 20.13 -2.64 -5.57
C ARG A 80 18.77 -2.00 -5.77
N ILE A 81 17.74 -2.61 -5.24
CA ILE A 81 16.37 -2.07 -5.22
C ILE A 81 16.04 -1.63 -3.80
N GLN A 82 15.76 -0.35 -3.62
CA GLN A 82 15.44 0.19 -2.31
C GLN A 82 14.09 0.89 -2.30
N PRO A 83 13.33 0.74 -1.21
CA PRO A 83 12.07 1.44 -1.04
C PRO A 83 12.34 2.92 -0.78
N VAL A 84 11.53 3.75 -1.44
CA VAL A 84 11.51 5.18 -1.20
C VAL A 84 10.21 5.52 -0.51
N ILE A 85 10.30 5.68 0.79
CA ILE A 85 9.20 6.26 1.54
C ILE A 85 9.23 7.76 1.20
N THR A 86 8.48 8.15 0.18
CA THR A 86 8.20 9.57 -0.01
C THR A 86 7.56 10.02 1.29
N GLU A 87 8.19 11.00 1.96
CA GLU A 87 7.59 11.62 3.13
C GLU A 87 6.16 11.98 2.72
N ALA A 88 5.19 11.15 3.11
CA ALA A 88 3.82 11.55 3.05
C ALA A 88 3.80 12.86 3.86
N LYS A 89 3.48 13.96 3.18
CA LYS A 89 3.18 15.21 3.87
C LYS A 89 1.96 14.89 4.70
N MET A 90 2.16 14.35 5.90
CA MET A 90 1.09 14.12 6.86
C MET A 90 0.59 15.49 7.29
N SER A 91 -0.34 16.01 6.51
CA SER A 91 -1.14 17.16 6.87
C SER A 91 -2.41 16.62 7.52
N VAL A 92 -2.45 16.61 8.83
CA VAL A 92 -3.70 16.42 9.58
C VAL A 92 -4.27 17.81 9.82
N GLY A 93 -5.37 18.14 9.14
CA GLY A 93 -6.05 19.43 9.33
C GLY A 93 -5.23 20.65 8.90
N GLY A 94 -4.37 20.56 7.88
CA GLY A 94 -3.53 21.68 7.41
C GLY A 94 -2.28 21.96 8.25
N MET A 95 -2.05 21.23 9.32
CA MET A 95 -0.90 21.39 10.20
C MET A 95 0.23 20.44 9.77
N ARG A 96 1.43 20.98 9.47
CA ARG A 96 2.64 20.17 9.23
C ARG A 96 3.02 19.46 10.51
N VAL A 97 3.00 18.13 10.52
CA VAL A 97 3.48 17.35 11.67
C VAL A 97 5.01 17.30 11.64
N ASP A 98 5.62 17.94 12.62
CA ASP A 98 7.09 18.00 12.76
C ASP A 98 7.69 16.60 12.93
N LYS A 99 8.92 16.42 12.39
CA LYS A 99 9.68 15.14 12.41
C LYS A 99 9.85 14.56 13.83
N ASN A 100 9.79 15.38 14.86
CA ASN A 100 10.02 15.01 16.26
C ASN A 100 8.75 14.92 17.11
N SER A 101 7.56 15.09 16.55
CA SER A 101 6.32 15.12 17.35
C SER A 101 6.00 13.75 17.97
N ALA A 102 5.46 13.78 19.18
CA ALA A 102 4.97 12.61 19.92
C ALA A 102 3.91 11.83 19.11
N LEU A 103 3.15 12.53 18.26
CA LEU A 103 2.17 11.96 17.33
C LEU A 103 2.84 11.05 16.29
N ARG A 104 4.04 11.42 15.78
CA ARG A 104 4.80 10.57 14.85
C ARG A 104 5.37 9.31 15.53
N LYS A 105 5.74 9.41 16.82
CA LYS A 105 6.18 8.24 17.60
C LYS A 105 5.03 7.28 17.90
N GLY A 106 3.83 7.78 18.14
CA GLY A 106 2.62 6.97 18.34
C GLY A 106 2.13 6.29 17.05
N LEU A 107 2.26 6.98 15.90
CA LEU A 107 1.90 6.44 14.59
C LEU A 107 2.88 5.37 14.07
N LYS A 108 4.12 5.30 14.58
CA LYS A 108 5.05 4.19 14.25
C LYS A 108 4.49 2.82 14.65
N GLY A 109 3.64 2.75 15.67
CA GLY A 109 2.94 1.51 16.04
C GLY A 109 1.82 1.10 15.06
N ALA A 110 1.18 2.07 14.41
CA ALA A 110 0.14 1.80 13.41
C ALA A 110 0.70 1.38 12.03
N THR A 111 2.02 1.54 11.83
CA THR A 111 2.68 1.22 10.55
C THR A 111 3.05 -0.26 10.40
N VAL A 112 2.88 -1.08 11.42
CA VAL A 112 3.26 -2.50 11.38
C VAL A 112 2.41 -3.29 10.37
N GLY A 113 1.10 -3.05 10.29
CA GLY A 113 0.23 -3.66 9.28
C GLY A 113 0.56 -3.25 7.84
N LEU A 114 1.06 -2.03 7.65
CA LEU A 114 1.52 -1.52 6.35
C LEU A 114 2.91 -2.08 5.96
N ALA A 115 3.67 -2.59 6.92
CA ALA A 115 5.02 -3.11 6.67
C ALA A 115 4.98 -4.46 5.94
N THR A 116 4.01 -5.32 6.26
CA THR A 116 3.85 -6.63 5.61
C THR A 116 3.44 -6.47 4.14
N GLU A 117 2.48 -5.59 3.85
CA GLU A 117 2.08 -5.27 2.46
C GLU A 117 3.25 -4.65 1.67
N ARG A 118 4.02 -3.78 2.30
CA ARG A 118 5.20 -3.14 1.69
C ARG A 118 6.32 -4.14 1.40
N GLY A 119 6.57 -5.08 2.30
CA GLY A 119 7.58 -6.12 2.12
C GLY A 119 7.24 -7.01 0.94
N GLY A 120 6.02 -7.49 0.86
CA GLY A 120 5.54 -8.30 -0.27
C GLY A 120 5.65 -7.57 -1.61
N TYR A 121 5.32 -6.28 -1.66
CA TYR A 121 5.43 -5.47 -2.87
C TYR A 121 6.89 -5.35 -3.37
N ILE A 122 7.83 -5.04 -2.47
CA ILE A 122 9.26 -4.93 -2.83
C ILE A 122 9.79 -6.26 -3.34
N ASP A 123 9.44 -7.35 -2.68
CA ASP A 123 9.88 -8.69 -3.07
C ASP A 123 9.31 -9.07 -4.44
N THR A 124 8.03 -8.81 -4.69
CA THR A 124 7.41 -9.07 -5.99
C THR A 124 8.10 -8.32 -7.12
N VAL A 125 8.32 -7.00 -6.95
CA VAL A 125 9.00 -6.20 -7.98
C VAL A 125 10.44 -6.66 -8.17
N THR A 126 11.14 -6.99 -7.09
CA THR A 126 12.53 -7.45 -7.15
C THR A 126 12.65 -8.77 -7.90
N GLU A 127 11.80 -9.75 -7.59
CA GLU A 127 11.77 -11.04 -8.28
C GLU A 127 11.37 -10.89 -9.77
N THR A 128 10.41 -10.03 -10.08
CA THR A 128 10.02 -9.74 -11.46
C THR A 128 11.19 -9.13 -12.24
N VAL A 129 11.87 -8.13 -11.68
CA VAL A 129 13.05 -7.51 -12.29
C VAL A 129 14.16 -8.55 -12.50
N LYS A 130 14.45 -9.37 -11.49
CA LYS A 130 15.48 -10.40 -11.53
C LYS A 130 15.19 -11.42 -12.64
N LYS A 131 13.98 -11.94 -12.74
CA LYS A 131 13.55 -12.85 -13.81
C LYS A 131 13.72 -12.24 -15.19
N ILE A 132 13.25 -10.99 -15.41
CA ILE A 132 13.39 -10.30 -16.69
C ILE A 132 14.87 -10.14 -17.07
N LEU A 133 15.73 -9.76 -16.13
CA LEU A 133 17.16 -9.56 -16.39
C LEU A 133 17.88 -10.88 -16.69
N ASN A 134 17.45 -11.98 -16.09
CA ASN A 134 17.96 -13.33 -16.38
C ASN A 134 17.39 -13.94 -17.67
N GLY A 135 16.46 -13.27 -18.34
CA GLY A 135 15.81 -13.77 -19.55
C GLY A 135 14.74 -14.82 -19.29
N GLU A 136 14.25 -14.92 -18.06
CA GLU A 136 13.16 -15.81 -17.68
C GLU A 136 11.80 -15.22 -18.12
N GLU A 137 10.83 -16.08 -18.38
CA GLU A 137 9.47 -15.65 -18.65
C GLU A 137 8.82 -15.11 -17.39
N VAL A 138 8.11 -13.98 -17.53
CA VAL A 138 7.30 -13.37 -16.48
C VAL A 138 5.87 -13.24 -16.98
N GLU A 139 4.94 -13.50 -16.09
CA GLU A 139 3.51 -13.30 -16.34
C GLU A 139 3.19 -11.80 -16.32
N ASP A 140 2.23 -11.41 -17.15
CA ASP A 140 1.69 -10.05 -17.11
C ASP A 140 1.01 -9.82 -15.76
N TYR A 141 1.10 -8.59 -15.26
CA TYR A 141 0.42 -8.21 -14.04
C TYR A 141 -1.10 -8.30 -14.26
N VAL A 142 -1.73 -9.24 -13.60
CA VAL A 142 -3.18 -9.31 -13.51
C VAL A 142 -3.58 -8.59 -12.23
N ALA A 143 -4.27 -7.45 -12.36
CA ALA A 143 -4.83 -6.78 -11.19
C ALA A 143 -5.71 -7.77 -10.44
N PRO A 144 -5.57 -7.90 -9.11
CA PRO A 144 -6.45 -8.77 -8.36
C PRO A 144 -7.89 -8.39 -8.67
N GLU A 145 -8.67 -9.34 -9.15
CA GLU A 145 -10.09 -9.12 -9.41
C GLU A 145 -10.73 -8.66 -8.10
N VAL A 146 -11.21 -7.42 -8.10
CA VAL A 146 -12.03 -6.94 -7.01
C VAL A 146 -13.29 -7.79 -7.06
N PRO A 147 -13.59 -8.61 -6.03
CA PRO A 147 -14.78 -9.45 -6.07
C PRO A 147 -15.99 -8.59 -6.45
N ALA A 148 -16.76 -9.04 -7.43
CA ALA A 148 -17.94 -8.30 -7.96
C ALA A 148 -18.99 -7.99 -6.89
N ASP A 149 -18.88 -8.57 -5.70
CA ASP A 149 -19.74 -8.35 -4.53
C ASP A 149 -19.16 -7.34 -3.51
N THR A 150 -18.18 -6.53 -3.90
CA THR A 150 -17.71 -5.42 -3.04
C THR A 150 -18.83 -4.39 -2.94
N LYS A 151 -19.30 -4.18 -1.70
CA LYS A 151 -20.33 -3.16 -1.42
C LYS A 151 -19.85 -1.77 -1.84
N ASP A 152 -20.71 -1.05 -2.54
CA ASP A 152 -20.38 0.26 -3.09
C ASP A 152 -20.00 1.27 -1.98
N TRP A 153 -18.86 1.95 -2.19
CA TRP A 153 -18.35 2.93 -1.24
C TRP A 153 -19.30 4.10 -1.02
N LEU A 154 -19.87 4.63 -2.12
CA LEU A 154 -20.75 5.79 -2.04
C LEU A 154 -22.03 5.46 -1.28
N THR A 155 -22.63 4.31 -1.57
CA THR A 155 -23.82 3.81 -0.86
C THR A 155 -23.52 3.60 0.63
N THR A 156 -22.37 2.98 0.97
CA THR A 156 -21.94 2.78 2.36
C THR A 156 -21.73 4.12 3.07
N PHE A 157 -21.10 5.08 2.39
CA PHE A 157 -20.88 6.43 2.92
C PHE A 157 -22.18 7.17 3.19
N LEU A 158 -23.12 7.18 2.22
CA LEU A 158 -24.43 7.85 2.38
C LEU A 158 -25.26 7.21 3.49
N LEU A 159 -25.28 5.88 3.56
CA LEU A 159 -25.98 5.17 4.64
C LEU A 159 -25.35 5.45 6.00
N CYS A 160 -24.02 5.57 6.09
CA CYS A 160 -23.35 5.95 7.31
C CYS A 160 -23.64 7.41 7.65
N PHE A 161 -23.59 8.32 6.69
CA PHE A 161 -23.81 9.76 6.91
C PHE A 161 -25.21 10.08 7.42
N PHE A 162 -26.25 9.53 6.76
CA PHE A 162 -27.64 9.84 7.11
C PHE A 162 -28.23 8.93 8.21
N LEU A 163 -27.82 7.65 8.25
CA LEU A 163 -28.41 6.62 9.10
C LEU A 163 -27.38 5.92 9.99
N GLY A 164 -26.21 6.54 10.16
CA GLY A 164 -25.08 5.92 10.88
C GLY A 164 -25.37 5.65 12.34
N GLY A 165 -26.15 6.50 13.00
CA GLY A 165 -26.60 6.30 14.38
C GLY A 165 -27.47 5.04 14.56
N LEU A 166 -28.20 4.64 13.53
CA LEU A 166 -28.99 3.40 13.50
C LEU A 166 -28.19 2.19 13.03
N GLY A 167 -26.95 2.39 12.57
CA GLY A 167 -26.11 1.30 12.08
C GLY A 167 -26.53 0.68 10.74
N VAL A 168 -27.37 1.34 9.93
CA VAL A 168 -27.89 0.82 8.66
C VAL A 168 -26.74 0.45 7.70
N HIS A 169 -25.67 1.25 7.65
CA HIS A 169 -24.49 0.97 6.86
C HIS A 169 -23.83 -0.38 7.23
N ARG A 170 -23.92 -0.82 8.49
CA ARG A 170 -23.39 -2.13 8.94
C ARG A 170 -24.24 -3.29 8.45
N PHE A 171 -25.56 -3.12 8.39
CA PHE A 171 -26.45 -4.12 7.77
C PHE A 171 -26.16 -4.25 6.28
N TYR A 172 -25.99 -3.12 5.59
CA TYR A 172 -25.67 -3.10 4.16
C TYR A 172 -24.38 -3.89 3.84
N VAL A 173 -23.35 -3.76 4.65
CA VAL A 173 -22.08 -4.48 4.46
C VAL A 173 -22.08 -5.89 5.07
N GLY A 174 -23.21 -6.39 5.53
CA GLY A 174 -23.39 -7.74 6.07
C GLY A 174 -22.95 -7.93 7.52
N LYS A 175 -22.53 -6.88 8.23
CA LYS A 175 -22.13 -6.92 9.64
C LYS A 175 -23.35 -6.85 10.58
N THR A 176 -24.31 -7.76 10.39
CA THR A 176 -25.62 -7.74 11.03
C THR A 176 -25.56 -7.71 12.55
N GLY A 177 -24.67 -8.52 13.18
CA GLY A 177 -24.56 -8.57 14.64
C GLY A 177 -24.15 -7.22 15.26
N THR A 178 -23.17 -6.55 14.65
CA THR A 178 -22.78 -5.22 15.11
C THR A 178 -23.77 -4.14 14.66
N GLY A 179 -24.53 -4.35 13.58
CA GLY A 179 -25.62 -3.51 13.16
C GLY A 179 -26.74 -3.46 14.20
N ILE A 180 -27.14 -4.63 14.73
CA ILE A 180 -28.14 -4.74 15.81
C ILE A 180 -27.65 -4.02 17.07
N LEU A 181 -26.36 -4.19 17.43
CA LEU A 181 -25.77 -3.47 18.57
C LEU A 181 -25.87 -1.95 18.38
N TYR A 182 -25.59 -1.43 17.17
CA TYR A 182 -25.73 -0.01 16.85
C TYR A 182 -27.16 0.49 16.97
N LEU A 183 -28.12 -0.32 16.49
CA LEU A 183 -29.55 0.00 16.56
C LEU A 183 -30.00 0.14 18.03
N LEU A 184 -29.55 -0.78 18.91
CA LEU A 184 -29.93 -0.78 20.33
C LEU A 184 -29.23 0.33 21.14
N THR A 185 -28.04 0.75 20.72
CA THR A 185 -27.20 1.71 21.49
C THR A 185 -27.11 3.10 20.84
N GLY A 186 -27.87 3.35 19.76
CA GLY A 186 -27.79 4.61 19.03
C GLY A 186 -26.40 4.85 18.43
N GLY A 187 -25.79 3.83 17.80
CA GLY A 187 -24.45 3.93 17.21
C GLY A 187 -23.34 3.96 18.26
N LEU A 188 -23.47 3.19 19.35
CA LEU A 188 -22.55 3.21 20.50
C LEU A 188 -22.38 4.63 21.06
N PHE A 189 -23.52 5.25 21.38
CA PHE A 189 -23.57 6.64 21.87
C PHE A 189 -22.94 7.68 20.92
N GLY A 190 -22.99 7.42 19.58
CA GLY A 190 -22.42 8.29 18.55
C GLY A 190 -20.91 8.11 18.30
N ILE A 191 -20.14 7.57 19.25
CA ILE A 191 -18.69 7.38 19.11
C ILE A 191 -18.40 6.32 18.04
N GLY A 192 -19.13 5.20 18.08
CA GLY A 192 -18.97 4.11 17.08
C GLY A 192 -19.28 4.60 15.67
N TYR A 193 -20.35 5.37 15.51
CA TYR A 193 -20.70 6.02 14.24
C TYR A 193 -19.56 6.89 13.72
N LEU A 194 -18.95 7.75 14.56
CA LEU A 194 -17.87 8.63 14.16
C LEU A 194 -16.63 7.83 13.71
N VAL A 195 -16.30 6.75 14.41
CA VAL A 195 -15.20 5.86 14.04
C VAL A 195 -15.45 5.19 12.70
N ASP A 196 -16.67 4.69 12.46
CA ASP A 196 -17.03 4.07 11.19
C ASP A 196 -17.01 5.08 10.04
N PHE A 197 -17.51 6.29 10.27
CA PHE A 197 -17.49 7.37 9.31
C PHE A 197 -16.06 7.71 8.86
N ILE A 198 -15.13 7.85 9.83
CA ILE A 198 -13.71 8.07 9.53
C ILE A 198 -13.11 6.89 8.75
N LYS A 199 -13.42 5.64 9.14
CA LYS A 199 -12.94 4.45 8.44
C LYS A 199 -13.43 4.37 6.99
N ILE A 200 -14.68 4.77 6.71
CA ILE A 200 -15.24 4.79 5.36
C ILE A 200 -14.51 5.84 4.51
N ILE A 201 -14.32 7.05 5.02
CA ILE A 201 -13.59 8.11 4.31
C ILE A 201 -12.15 7.69 4.02
N CYS A 202 -11.48 7.05 4.97
CA CYS A 202 -10.12 6.56 4.82
C CYS A 202 -10.00 5.28 3.98
N GLY A 203 -11.12 4.70 3.48
CA GLY A 203 -11.11 3.44 2.74
C GLY A 203 -10.66 2.22 3.55
N LYS A 204 -10.76 2.30 4.88
CA LYS A 204 -10.39 1.22 5.83
C LYS A 204 -11.59 0.48 6.41
N PHE A 205 -12.79 0.85 6.00
CA PHE A 205 -14.00 0.14 6.40
C PHE A 205 -14.16 -1.13 5.56
N THR A 206 -14.52 -2.24 6.19
CA THR A 206 -14.61 -3.56 5.55
C THR A 206 -16.04 -4.08 5.59
N ASP A 207 -16.36 -5.00 4.67
CA ASP A 207 -17.58 -5.81 4.72
C ASP A 207 -17.43 -6.98 5.72
N LYS A 208 -18.45 -7.88 5.76
CA LYS A 208 -18.45 -9.08 6.60
C LYS A 208 -17.32 -10.06 6.27
N ASP A 209 -16.83 -10.06 5.03
CA ASP A 209 -15.81 -10.98 4.50
C ASP A 209 -14.40 -10.39 4.63
N GLY A 210 -14.27 -9.16 5.16
CA GLY A 210 -13.00 -8.49 5.35
C GLY A 210 -12.56 -7.63 4.15
N ASN A 211 -13.33 -7.58 3.07
CA ASN A 211 -12.99 -6.78 1.89
C ASN A 211 -13.13 -5.29 2.20
N ALA A 212 -12.10 -4.52 1.87
CA ALA A 212 -12.11 -3.08 2.12
C ALA A 212 -13.02 -2.35 1.13
N ILE A 213 -13.95 -1.56 1.65
CA ILE A 213 -14.85 -0.72 0.86
C ILE A 213 -14.12 0.57 0.51
N ARG A 214 -13.69 0.68 -0.74
CA ARG A 214 -12.88 1.79 -1.23
C ARG A 214 -13.60 2.57 -2.32
N ARG A 215 -13.28 3.86 -2.40
CA ARG A 215 -13.75 4.70 -3.51
C ARG A 215 -13.01 4.28 -4.78
N GLU A 216 -13.75 3.86 -5.80
CA GLU A 216 -13.19 3.62 -7.12
C GLU A 216 -12.66 4.94 -7.69
N LYS A 217 -11.39 4.93 -8.11
CA LYS A 217 -10.84 6.02 -8.91
C LYS A 217 -11.21 5.72 -10.37
N LYS A 218 -12.15 6.50 -10.92
CA LYS A 218 -12.33 6.57 -12.36
C LYS A 218 -11.13 7.24 -13.01
#